data_251751b5096737f897b1768e77baffd8
#
_entry.id   251751b5096737f897b1768e77baffd8
#
_cell.length_a   1.000
_cell.length_b   1.000
_cell.length_c   1.000
_cell.angle_alpha   90.00
_cell.angle_beta   90.00
_cell.angle_gamma   90.00
#
_symmetry.space_group_name_H-M   'P 1'
#
loop_
_entity.id
_entity.type
_entity.pdbx_description
1 polymer ?
#
loop_
_entity_poly.entity_id
_entity_poly.type
_entity_poly.pdbx_seq_one_letter_code
_entity_poly.pdbx_strand_id
1 'polypeptide(L)'
;KTIVFISIFVLTSCSYEPIFVERDYNFKIKEVLLAGDKDINRIVNNNLKFIKNSESKKNKNFIIEIDSSKKREIVSKNSKGDPLKFKMIIKVKYKVLNNNSLEINNTIEKSNIYNNESDKFELEKNEGIILDNLARGISDNIISSIINLNDN
;
A
#
# COMPACT_ATOMS: atom_id res chain seq x y z
N LYS A 1 -31.65 11.77 -53.28
CA LYS A 1 -31.54 12.38 -51.91
C LYS A 1 -31.00 11.32 -50.96
N THR A 2 -29.69 11.35 -50.75
CA THR A 2 -28.95 10.43 -49.87
C THR A 2 -28.88 11.05 -48.49
N ILE A 3 -29.56 10.45 -47.53
CA ILE A 3 -29.48 10.83 -46.13
C ILE A 3 -28.23 10.11 -45.55
N VAL A 4 -27.18 10.88 -45.30
CA VAL A 4 -25.98 10.41 -44.59
C VAL A 4 -26.33 10.39 -43.10
N PHE A 5 -26.50 9.20 -42.57
CA PHE A 5 -26.68 8.98 -41.13
C PHE A 5 -25.30 9.02 -40.46
N ILE A 6 -24.91 10.17 -39.98
CA ILE A 6 -23.68 10.31 -39.15
C ILE A 6 -24.00 9.78 -37.76
N SER A 7 -23.61 8.52 -37.56
CA SER A 7 -23.59 7.93 -36.21
C SER A 7 -22.44 8.55 -35.40
N ILE A 8 -22.75 9.47 -34.53
CA ILE A 8 -21.82 10.03 -33.58
C ILE A 8 -21.61 8.97 -32.48
N PHE A 9 -20.51 8.23 -32.62
CA PHE A 9 -19.99 7.39 -31.51
C PHE A 9 -19.47 8.32 -30.40
N VAL A 10 -20.29 8.55 -29.39
CA VAL A 10 -19.86 9.18 -28.15
C VAL A 10 -19.00 8.16 -27.42
N LEU A 11 -17.69 8.26 -27.60
CA LEU A 11 -16.71 7.56 -26.78
C LEU A 11 -16.76 8.20 -25.38
N THR A 12 -17.55 7.61 -24.49
CA THR A 12 -17.44 7.88 -23.06
C THR A 12 -16.09 7.32 -22.60
N SER A 13 -15.05 8.13 -22.70
CA SER A 13 -13.79 7.85 -22.03
C SER A 13 -14.08 7.86 -20.53
N CYS A 14 -14.14 6.69 -19.92
CA CYS A 14 -14.08 6.55 -18.49
C CYS A 14 -12.72 7.10 -18.05
N SER A 15 -12.68 8.37 -17.65
CA SER A 15 -11.52 8.98 -17.04
C SER A 15 -11.33 8.29 -15.69
N TYR A 16 -10.45 7.29 -15.63
CA TYR A 16 -9.96 6.77 -14.37
C TYR A 16 -9.06 7.84 -13.75
N GLU A 17 -9.63 8.66 -12.91
CA GLU A 17 -8.87 9.57 -12.06
C GLU A 17 -8.32 8.76 -10.89
N PRO A 18 -7.00 8.54 -10.81
CA PRO A 18 -6.42 7.86 -9.66
C PRO A 18 -6.72 8.69 -8.41
N ILE A 19 -7.30 8.06 -7.41
CA ILE A 19 -7.83 8.66 -6.16
C ILE A 19 -6.78 9.50 -5.40
N PHE A 20 -5.50 9.41 -5.77
CA PHE A 20 -4.36 10.07 -5.14
C PHE A 20 -3.68 11.15 -5.99
N VAL A 21 -4.25 11.53 -7.14
CA VAL A 21 -3.74 12.66 -7.94
C VAL A 21 -4.27 13.96 -7.32
N GLU A 22 -3.34 14.74 -6.76
CA GLU A 22 -3.53 16.14 -6.32
C GLU A 22 -4.50 16.40 -5.16
N ARG A 23 -4.51 15.56 -4.12
CA ARG A 23 -5.01 16.06 -2.84
C ARG A 23 -3.97 17.03 -2.25
N ASP A 24 -4.38 18.27 -2.09
CA ASP A 24 -3.57 19.27 -1.40
C ASP A 24 -3.59 18.92 0.11
N TYR A 25 -2.60 18.11 0.52
CA TYR A 25 -2.48 17.73 1.93
C TYR A 25 -1.92 18.90 2.73
N ASN A 26 -2.60 19.34 3.80
CA ASN A 26 -2.11 20.39 4.70
C ASN A 26 -0.91 19.97 5.57
N PHE A 27 -0.19 18.93 5.22
CA PHE A 27 0.99 18.44 5.92
C PHE A 27 2.08 17.96 4.96
N LYS A 28 3.29 17.84 5.46
CA LYS A 28 4.45 17.30 4.73
C LYS A 28 5.07 16.15 5.51
N ILE A 29 5.43 15.07 4.83
CA ILE A 29 6.29 14.03 5.38
C ILE A 29 7.74 14.48 5.21
N LYS A 30 8.39 14.85 6.31
CA LYS A 30 9.80 15.30 6.31
C LYS A 30 10.74 14.12 6.11
N GLU A 31 10.49 13.04 6.83
CA GLU A 31 11.37 11.87 6.87
C GLU A 31 10.57 10.59 7.11
N VAL A 32 11.07 9.47 6.57
CA VAL A 32 10.57 8.12 6.85
C VAL A 32 11.75 7.27 7.29
N LEU A 33 11.72 6.82 8.54
CA LEU A 33 12.70 5.91 9.14
C LEU A 33 12.19 4.48 9.03
N LEU A 34 12.98 3.60 8.43
CA LEU A 34 12.57 2.26 8.04
C LEU A 34 13.40 1.20 8.76
N ALA A 35 12.73 0.25 9.43
CA ALA A 35 13.31 -0.95 10.02
C ALA A 35 12.53 -2.20 9.58
N GLY A 36 13.18 -3.38 9.63
CA GLY A 36 12.56 -4.67 9.33
C GLY A 36 12.68 -5.10 7.87
N ASP A 37 11.61 -5.67 7.28
CA ASP A 37 11.62 -6.29 5.95
C ASP A 37 11.86 -5.26 4.83
N LYS A 38 12.90 -5.51 4.01
CA LYS A 38 13.34 -4.55 2.97
C LYS A 38 12.33 -4.39 1.84
N ASP A 39 11.62 -5.44 1.47
CA ASP A 39 10.67 -5.40 0.35
C ASP A 39 9.40 -4.66 0.74
N ILE A 40 8.87 -4.92 1.94
CA ILE A 40 7.74 -4.16 2.49
C ILE A 40 8.12 -2.69 2.60
N ASN A 41 9.29 -2.39 3.18
CA ASN A 41 9.77 -1.03 3.38
C ASN A 41 9.93 -0.27 2.07
N ARG A 42 10.45 -0.92 1.01
CA ARG A 42 10.58 -0.32 -0.32
C ARG A 42 9.21 0.05 -0.90
N ILE A 43 8.22 -0.83 -0.80
CA ILE A 43 6.86 -0.58 -1.33
C ILE A 43 6.18 0.54 -0.55
N VAL A 44 6.19 0.46 0.78
CA VAL A 44 5.57 1.47 1.67
C VAL A 44 6.22 2.84 1.45
N ASN A 45 7.55 2.92 1.43
CA ASN A 45 8.26 4.18 1.22
C ASN A 45 7.97 4.80 -0.15
N ASN A 46 7.87 3.98 -1.21
CA ASN A 46 7.51 4.49 -2.53
C ASN A 46 6.12 5.11 -2.56
N ASN A 47 5.14 4.51 -1.88
CA ASN A 47 3.79 5.07 -1.79
C ASN A 47 3.77 6.37 -0.95
N LEU A 48 4.51 6.43 0.16
CA LEU A 48 4.61 7.64 0.98
C LEU A 48 5.35 8.79 0.29
N LYS A 49 6.25 8.50 -0.66
CA LYS A 49 6.97 9.54 -1.44
C LYS A 49 6.04 10.44 -2.25
N PHE A 50 4.91 9.97 -2.72
CA PHE A 50 3.94 10.81 -3.45
C PHE A 50 3.44 11.97 -2.58
N ILE A 51 3.25 11.76 -1.27
CA ILE A 51 2.84 12.80 -0.34
C ILE A 51 4.02 13.69 0.06
N LYS A 52 5.23 13.12 0.16
CA LYS A 52 6.45 13.84 0.53
C LYS A 52 6.79 14.94 -0.48
N ASN A 53 6.52 14.71 -1.76
CA ASN A 53 6.93 15.60 -2.86
C ASN A 53 5.90 16.67 -3.21
N SER A 54 4.77 16.77 -2.54
CA SER A 54 3.78 17.80 -2.83
C SER A 54 4.21 19.18 -2.30
N GLU A 55 4.17 20.22 -3.17
CA GLU A 55 4.77 21.55 -2.93
C GLU A 55 3.90 22.54 -2.10
N SER A 56 2.87 22.11 -1.40
CA SER A 56 1.99 23.03 -0.72
C SER A 56 2.64 23.75 0.49
N LYS A 57 2.18 24.97 0.80
CA LYS A 57 2.51 25.73 2.02
C LYS A 57 1.94 25.00 3.24
N LYS A 58 2.75 24.17 3.88
CA LYS A 58 2.28 23.21 4.89
C LYS A 58 2.79 23.56 6.26
N ASN A 59 1.86 23.60 7.21
CA ASN A 59 2.16 24.02 8.59
C ASN A 59 2.62 22.84 9.47
N LYS A 60 2.31 21.58 9.10
CA LYS A 60 2.68 20.41 9.89
C LYS A 60 3.74 19.56 9.16
N ASN A 61 4.80 19.19 9.88
CA ASN A 61 5.89 18.34 9.37
C ASN A 61 5.94 17.04 10.16
N PHE A 62 5.65 15.92 9.51
CA PHE A 62 5.65 14.61 10.14
C PHE A 62 6.94 13.83 9.85
N ILE A 63 7.44 13.13 10.86
CA ILE A 63 8.41 12.05 10.74
C ILE A 63 7.66 10.75 10.97
N ILE A 64 7.87 9.75 10.10
CA ILE A 64 7.21 8.46 10.20
C ILE A 64 8.28 7.40 10.49
N GLU A 65 8.15 6.69 11.61
CA GLU A 65 8.94 5.51 11.93
C GLU A 65 8.15 4.27 11.55
N ILE A 66 8.77 3.34 10.82
CA ILE A 66 8.17 2.09 10.35
C ILE A 66 9.05 0.92 10.75
N ASP A 67 8.45 -0.10 11.36
CA ASP A 67 9.05 -1.40 11.62
C ASP A 67 8.16 -2.49 11.02
N SER A 68 8.67 -3.20 10.02
CA SER A 68 7.92 -4.15 9.21
C SER A 68 8.42 -5.58 9.36
N SER A 69 7.50 -6.54 9.23
CA SER A 69 7.83 -7.97 9.22
C SER A 69 6.92 -8.75 8.28
N LYS A 70 7.45 -9.84 7.74
CA LYS A 70 6.76 -10.78 6.87
C LYS A 70 6.86 -12.19 7.45
N LYS A 71 5.77 -12.93 7.41
CA LYS A 71 5.69 -14.34 7.81
C LYS A 71 4.93 -15.14 6.77
N ARG A 72 5.39 -16.37 6.49
CA ARG A 72 4.66 -17.35 5.69
C ARG A 72 4.30 -18.55 6.56
N GLU A 73 3.04 -18.95 6.53
CA GLU A 73 2.51 -20.09 7.27
C GLU A 73 1.88 -21.10 6.32
N ILE A 74 1.96 -22.39 6.66
CA ILE A 74 1.24 -23.45 5.94
C ILE A 74 -0.18 -23.52 6.50
N VAL A 75 -1.19 -23.35 5.64
CA VAL A 75 -2.61 -23.39 6.02
C VAL A 75 -3.20 -24.79 5.84
N SER A 76 -2.80 -25.49 4.77
CA SER A 76 -3.28 -26.84 4.50
C SER A 76 -2.20 -27.71 3.84
N LYS A 77 -2.32 -29.02 4.05
CA LYS A 77 -1.45 -30.06 3.50
C LYS A 77 -2.28 -31.14 2.83
N ASN A 78 -1.65 -31.86 1.89
CA ASN A 78 -2.23 -33.05 1.29
C ASN A 78 -2.06 -34.27 2.23
N SER A 79 -2.59 -35.45 1.81
CA SER A 79 -2.47 -36.69 2.59
C SER A 79 -1.04 -37.19 2.77
N LYS A 80 -0.08 -36.69 1.98
CA LYS A 80 1.36 -37.00 2.08
C LYS A 80 2.12 -36.02 2.96
N GLY A 81 1.46 -34.95 3.45
CA GLY A 81 2.06 -33.93 4.28
C GLY A 81 2.63 -32.73 3.51
N ASP A 82 2.55 -32.71 2.16
CA ASP A 82 3.05 -31.59 1.36
C ASP A 82 2.11 -30.38 1.47
N PRO A 83 2.64 -29.15 1.53
CA PRO A 83 1.84 -27.94 1.58
C PRO A 83 0.95 -27.78 0.34
N LEU A 84 -0.35 -27.52 0.54
CA LEU A 84 -1.30 -27.16 -0.51
C LEU A 84 -1.58 -25.65 -0.55
N LYS A 85 -1.63 -25.02 0.61
CA LYS A 85 -1.89 -23.59 0.73
C LYS A 85 -0.97 -22.94 1.75
N PHE A 86 -0.57 -21.73 1.43
CA PHE A 86 0.17 -20.85 2.30
C PHE A 86 -0.66 -19.64 2.70
N LYS A 87 -0.29 -19.01 3.81
CA LYS A 87 -0.76 -17.69 4.23
C LYS A 87 0.44 -16.77 4.36
N MET A 88 0.45 -15.69 3.61
CA MET A 88 1.37 -14.59 3.82
C MET A 88 0.75 -13.61 4.81
N ILE A 89 1.49 -13.25 5.83
CA ILE A 89 1.11 -12.26 6.83
C ILE A 89 2.18 -11.17 6.79
N ILE A 90 1.78 -9.93 6.64
CA ILE A 90 2.65 -8.78 6.81
C ILE A 90 2.14 -7.91 7.95
N LYS A 91 3.06 -7.42 8.75
CA LYS A 91 2.78 -6.60 9.91
C LYS A 91 3.69 -5.37 9.89
N VAL A 92 3.10 -4.22 10.05
CA VAL A 92 3.80 -2.93 10.09
C VAL A 92 3.38 -2.20 11.35
N LYS A 93 4.35 -1.96 12.23
CA LYS A 93 4.23 -1.01 13.34
C LYS A 93 4.68 0.34 12.81
N TYR A 94 3.94 1.38 13.10
CA TYR A 94 4.34 2.72 12.70
C TYR A 94 4.04 3.75 13.76
N LYS A 95 4.88 4.79 13.79
CA LYS A 95 4.69 5.97 14.62
C LYS A 95 4.73 7.20 13.74
N VAL A 96 3.88 8.17 14.04
CA VAL A 96 3.88 9.50 13.41
C VAL A 96 4.23 10.51 14.47
N LEU A 97 5.29 11.29 14.22
CA LEU A 97 5.78 12.32 15.13
C LEU A 97 5.63 13.69 14.46
N ASN A 98 5.20 14.68 15.22
CA ASN A 98 5.18 16.09 14.85
C ASN A 98 6.04 16.86 15.82
N ASN A 99 7.14 17.49 15.37
CA ASN A 99 8.08 18.20 16.25
C ASN A 99 8.51 17.38 17.48
N ASN A 100 8.81 16.10 17.32
CA ASN A 100 9.13 15.12 18.35
C ASN A 100 7.97 14.75 19.32
N SER A 101 6.77 15.27 19.10
CA SER A 101 5.56 14.80 19.79
C SER A 101 5.00 13.57 19.07
N LEU A 102 4.67 12.52 19.83
CA LEU A 102 4.06 11.30 19.30
C LEU A 102 2.57 11.55 19.06
N GLU A 103 2.15 11.53 17.80
CA GLU A 103 0.74 11.74 17.40
C GLU A 103 0.03 10.40 17.15
N ILE A 104 0.70 9.45 16.52
CA ILE A 104 0.16 8.10 16.24
C ILE A 104 1.19 7.06 16.63
N ASN A 105 0.71 5.98 17.27
CA ASN A 105 1.46 4.74 17.48
C ASN A 105 0.50 3.58 17.23
N ASN A 106 0.64 2.91 16.10
CA ASN A 106 -0.30 1.88 15.70
C ASN A 106 0.41 0.70 14.99
N THR A 107 -0.33 -0.39 14.86
CA THR A 107 0.11 -1.61 14.15
C THR A 107 -0.97 -2.02 13.18
N ILE A 108 -0.57 -2.25 11.93
CA ILE A 108 -1.46 -2.77 10.89
C ILE A 108 -0.95 -4.15 10.50
N GLU A 109 -1.86 -5.11 10.43
CA GLU A 109 -1.58 -6.46 9.95
C GLU A 109 -2.53 -6.77 8.80
N LYS A 110 -1.97 -7.29 7.70
CA LYS A 110 -2.75 -7.80 6.57
C LYS A 110 -2.24 -9.16 6.16
N SER A 111 -3.13 -9.99 5.65
CA SER A 111 -2.76 -11.34 5.20
C SER A 111 -3.54 -11.76 3.96
N ASN A 112 -2.98 -12.71 3.22
CA ASN A 112 -3.60 -13.36 2.07
C ASN A 112 -3.28 -14.85 2.09
N ILE A 113 -4.25 -15.68 1.70
CA ILE A 113 -4.08 -17.14 1.53
C ILE A 113 -3.98 -17.42 0.03
N TYR A 114 -2.99 -18.21 -0.37
CA TYR A 114 -2.73 -18.56 -1.76
C TYR A 114 -2.35 -20.03 -1.89
N ASN A 115 -2.51 -20.57 -3.10
CA ASN A 115 -2.16 -21.97 -3.38
C ASN A 115 -0.63 -22.12 -3.49
N ASN A 116 -0.17 -23.30 -3.12
CA ASN A 116 1.18 -23.71 -3.48
C ASN A 116 1.17 -24.09 -4.97
N GLU A 117 2.10 -23.51 -5.73
CA GLU A 117 2.32 -23.86 -7.12
C GLU A 117 3.47 -24.86 -7.24
N SER A 118 3.35 -25.82 -8.17
CA SER A 118 4.41 -26.79 -8.48
C SER A 118 5.63 -26.12 -9.13
N ASP A 119 5.38 -25.09 -9.93
CA ASP A 119 6.41 -24.23 -10.50
C ASP A 119 6.82 -23.17 -9.48
N LYS A 120 8.11 -23.23 -9.07
CA LYS A 120 8.66 -22.30 -8.08
C LYS A 120 8.72 -20.86 -8.57
N PHE A 121 8.94 -20.64 -9.87
CA PHE A 121 8.99 -19.30 -10.44
C PHE A 121 7.61 -18.64 -10.40
N GLU A 122 6.57 -19.38 -10.79
CA GLU A 122 5.19 -18.86 -10.70
C GLU A 122 4.76 -18.63 -9.24
N LEU A 123 5.20 -19.50 -8.32
CA LEU A 123 4.95 -19.30 -6.89
C LEU A 123 5.58 -17.99 -6.38
N GLU A 124 6.87 -17.75 -6.65
CA GLU A 124 7.59 -16.54 -6.24
C GLU A 124 6.98 -15.28 -6.86
N LYS A 125 6.62 -15.33 -8.14
CA LYS A 125 5.95 -14.23 -8.83
C LYS A 125 4.59 -13.90 -8.19
N ASN A 126 3.79 -14.92 -7.88
CA ASN A 126 2.51 -14.75 -7.19
C ASN A 126 2.70 -14.18 -5.77
N GLU A 127 3.67 -14.69 -5.02
CA GLU A 127 4.04 -14.15 -3.69
C GLU A 127 4.48 -12.70 -3.77
N GLY A 128 5.21 -12.30 -4.82
CA GLY A 128 5.60 -10.91 -5.08
C GLY A 128 4.41 -10.00 -5.32
N ILE A 129 3.42 -10.44 -6.11
CA ILE A 129 2.18 -9.70 -6.36
C ILE A 129 1.36 -9.55 -5.07
N ILE A 130 1.24 -10.62 -4.29
CA ILE A 130 0.51 -10.61 -3.02
C ILE A 130 1.18 -9.64 -2.04
N LEU A 131 2.50 -9.69 -1.92
CA LEU A 131 3.28 -8.80 -1.06
C LEU A 131 3.05 -7.32 -1.44
N ASP A 132 3.14 -7.01 -2.74
CA ASP A 132 2.91 -5.65 -3.25
C ASP A 132 1.50 -5.14 -2.87
N ASN A 133 0.47 -5.94 -3.12
CA ASN A 133 -0.91 -5.59 -2.81
C ASN A 133 -1.14 -5.38 -1.30
N LEU A 134 -0.62 -6.26 -0.46
CA LEU A 134 -0.75 -6.13 1.00
C LEU A 134 -0.02 -4.90 1.52
N ALA A 135 1.21 -4.65 1.04
CA ALA A 135 2.03 -3.52 1.47
C ALA A 135 1.44 -2.18 0.99
N ARG A 136 0.90 -2.08 -0.24
CA ARG A 136 0.16 -0.91 -0.71
C ARG A 136 -1.06 -0.64 0.16
N GLY A 137 -1.88 -1.66 0.43
CA GLY A 137 -3.03 -1.50 1.30
C GLY A 137 -2.69 -1.10 2.74
N ILE A 138 -1.48 -1.42 3.25
CA ILE A 138 -0.99 -0.89 4.52
C ILE A 138 -0.59 0.58 4.37
N SER A 139 0.10 0.94 3.28
CA SER A 139 0.46 2.33 3.00
C SER A 139 -0.77 3.24 2.96
N ASP A 140 -1.84 2.80 2.30
CA ASP A 140 -3.09 3.55 2.21
C ASP A 140 -3.72 3.77 3.59
N ASN A 141 -3.67 2.76 4.47
CA ASN A 141 -4.16 2.89 5.84
C ASN A 141 -3.32 3.88 6.66
N ILE A 142 -1.98 3.87 6.49
CA ILE A 142 -1.08 4.84 7.14
C ILE A 142 -1.41 6.26 6.66
N ILE A 143 -1.54 6.47 5.35
CA ILE A 143 -1.89 7.75 4.75
C ILE A 143 -3.24 8.25 5.29
N SER A 144 -4.25 7.40 5.29
CA SER A 144 -5.57 7.73 5.81
C SER A 144 -5.54 8.12 7.29
N SER A 145 -4.71 7.44 8.10
CA SER A 145 -4.55 7.78 9.52
C SER A 145 -3.92 9.18 9.71
N ILE A 146 -2.96 9.56 8.86
CA ILE A 146 -2.31 10.88 8.91
C ILE A 146 -3.29 11.98 8.44
N ILE A 147 -4.08 11.70 7.40
CA ILE A 147 -5.11 12.63 6.92
C ILE A 147 -6.11 12.91 8.04
N ASN A 148 -6.65 11.87 8.67
CA ASN A 148 -7.63 12.00 9.75
C ASN A 148 -7.06 12.75 10.97
N LEU A 149 -5.77 12.61 11.26
CA LEU A 149 -5.10 13.37 12.32
C LEU A 149 -5.01 14.86 12.00
N ASN A 150 -4.94 15.21 10.72
CA ASN A 150 -4.78 16.59 10.28
C ASN A 150 -6.11 17.34 10.17
N ASP A 151 -7.21 16.63 10.01
CA ASP A 151 -8.57 17.17 9.84
C ASP A 151 -9.28 17.44 11.19
N ASN A 152 -8.70 16.99 12.31
CA ASN A 152 -9.13 17.28 13.68
C ASN A 152 -8.26 18.37 14.32
#